data_ee08ac4486ddbf2737b737999ace505e
#
_entry.id   ee08ac4486ddbf2737b737999ace505e
#
_cell.length_a   1.000
_cell.length_b   1.000
_cell.length_c   1.000
_cell.angle_alpha   90.00
_cell.angle_beta   90.00
_cell.angle_gamma   90.00
#
_symmetry.space_group_name_H-M   'P 1'
#
loop_
_entity.id
_entity.type
_entity.pdbx_description
1 polymer ?
#
loop_
_entity_poly.entity_id
_entity_poly.type
_entity_poly.pdbx_seq_one_letter_code
_entity_poly.pdbx_strand_id
1 'polypeptide(L)'
;MSVARRKGMLAGLVLQLVLLAAPLAAQEGAETLFPAQPTGYLTDVAGIVDPASAARIESIGRTLREKTGAELAVVTLPTIGRFEASDVALVIGRRWGVGAKAEVGDRIRNAGVVMLLVPKREGQAGKIRLEVGDGLQGVLTDATSGRIRDAMRPQLAAGEYGPGLVTGVEAVAALVAQDLGVRDSTLVPANPVSAGAGPPIFLVLLLIFVFLAIMMAIAGSSRGGGTRGRRPRVYWGRGIGGGGWGGGGGFGGGGGGFGGFGGGGGFSGGGAGGSF
;
A
#
# COMPACT_ATOMS: atom_id res chain seq x y z
N MET A 1 -16.10 63.19 25.90
CA MET A 1 -16.49 61.82 25.49
C MET A 1 -17.14 61.16 26.71
N SER A 2 -18.40 60.82 26.62
CA SER A 2 -19.24 60.38 27.76
C SER A 2 -18.82 59.01 28.24
N VAL A 3 -18.85 58.77 29.57
CA VAL A 3 -18.51 57.53 30.25
C VAL A 3 -19.32 56.32 29.68
N ALA A 4 -20.54 56.56 29.17
CA ALA A 4 -21.37 55.56 28.52
C ALA A 4 -20.76 55.01 27.23
N ARG A 5 -20.05 55.85 26.44
CA ARG A 5 -19.40 55.40 25.19
C ARG A 5 -18.17 54.51 25.44
N ARG A 6 -17.43 54.75 26.55
CA ARG A 6 -16.29 53.92 26.96
C ARG A 6 -16.75 52.53 27.46
N LYS A 7 -17.88 52.45 28.20
CA LYS A 7 -18.45 51.19 28.66
C LYS A 7 -18.95 50.30 27.52
N GLY A 8 -19.58 50.86 26.50
CA GLY A 8 -20.01 50.14 25.30
C GLY A 8 -18.84 49.61 24.47
N MET A 9 -17.74 50.37 24.35
CA MET A 9 -16.54 49.96 23.61
C MET A 9 -15.78 48.84 24.31
N LEU A 10 -15.72 48.86 25.67
CA LEU A 10 -15.12 47.78 26.48
C LEU A 10 -15.96 46.51 26.43
N ALA A 11 -17.31 46.61 26.49
CA ALA A 11 -18.17 45.44 26.37
C ALA A 11 -18.10 44.80 24.99
N GLY A 12 -17.98 45.59 23.91
CA GLY A 12 -17.78 45.09 22.56
C GLY A 12 -16.42 44.37 22.37
N LEU A 13 -15.34 44.90 22.97
CA LEU A 13 -14.01 44.32 22.93
C LEU A 13 -13.94 42.99 23.69
N VAL A 14 -14.60 42.91 24.86
CA VAL A 14 -14.67 41.66 25.63
C VAL A 14 -15.51 40.60 24.92
N LEU A 15 -16.62 40.97 24.30
CA LEU A 15 -17.44 40.06 23.52
C LEU A 15 -16.69 39.54 22.28
N GLN A 16 -15.90 40.37 21.63
CA GLN A 16 -15.05 39.97 20.49
C GLN A 16 -13.90 39.06 20.94
N LEU A 17 -13.34 39.26 22.13
CA LEU A 17 -12.31 38.40 22.69
C LEU A 17 -12.85 37.00 23.08
N VAL A 18 -14.08 36.93 23.59
CA VAL A 18 -14.75 35.68 23.93
C VAL A 18 -15.13 34.88 22.68
N LEU A 19 -15.46 35.54 21.56
CA LEU A 19 -15.73 34.89 20.29
C LEU A 19 -14.46 34.35 19.60
N LEU A 20 -13.29 34.93 19.89
CA LEU A 20 -11.98 34.41 19.41
C LEU A 20 -11.47 33.24 20.28
N ALA A 21 -12.02 33.02 21.46
CA ALA A 21 -11.71 31.90 22.32
C ALA A 21 -12.62 30.68 22.06
N ALA A 22 -13.24 30.58 20.88
CA ALA A 22 -13.80 29.31 20.44
C ALA A 22 -12.70 28.27 20.55
N PRO A 23 -12.89 27.15 21.28
CA PRO A 23 -11.87 26.14 21.37
C PRO A 23 -11.54 25.75 19.94
N LEU A 24 -10.26 25.85 19.54
CA LEU A 24 -9.76 25.06 18.41
C LEU A 24 -10.08 23.62 18.84
N ALA A 25 -11.25 23.12 18.42
CA ALA A 25 -11.50 21.70 18.47
C ALA A 25 -10.33 21.11 17.68
N ALA A 26 -9.39 20.54 18.42
CA ALA A 26 -8.25 19.85 17.84
C ALA A 26 -8.87 18.90 16.83
N GLN A 27 -8.61 19.11 15.55
CA GLN A 27 -9.07 18.17 14.54
C GLN A 27 -8.34 16.89 14.88
N GLU A 28 -9.06 15.97 15.55
CA GLU A 28 -8.52 14.66 15.85
C GLU A 28 -8.05 14.07 14.52
N GLY A 29 -6.74 13.97 14.38
CA GLY A 29 -6.10 13.41 13.21
C GLY A 29 -6.32 11.90 13.18
N ALA A 30 -6.08 11.27 12.05
CA ALA A 30 -6.11 9.81 11.91
C ALA A 30 -5.21 9.08 12.93
N GLU A 31 -4.28 9.80 13.53
CA GLU A 31 -3.32 9.32 14.55
C GLU A 31 -3.96 8.86 15.86
N THR A 32 -5.19 9.29 16.14
CA THR A 32 -5.93 8.88 17.35
C THR A 32 -6.62 7.53 17.20
N LEU A 33 -6.69 6.99 15.98
CA LEU A 33 -7.39 5.75 15.67
C LEU A 33 -6.58 4.49 16.05
N PHE A 34 -5.28 4.62 16.23
CA PHE A 34 -4.39 3.49 16.46
C PHE A 34 -3.35 3.80 17.55
N PRO A 35 -2.73 2.80 18.20
CA PRO A 35 -1.75 2.99 19.24
C PRO A 35 -0.56 3.81 18.75
N ALA A 36 0.07 4.59 19.65
CA ALA A 36 1.25 5.37 19.32
C ALA A 36 2.43 4.49 18.84
N GLN A 37 2.46 3.25 19.28
CA GLN A 37 3.46 2.24 18.89
C GLN A 37 2.78 0.92 18.54
N PRO A 38 3.35 0.14 17.61
CA PRO A 38 2.85 -1.19 17.27
C PRO A 38 3.07 -2.17 18.43
N THR A 39 2.17 -3.14 18.56
CA THR A 39 2.29 -4.23 19.56
C THR A 39 3.10 -5.41 19.04
N GLY A 40 3.24 -5.53 17.73
CA GLY A 40 3.92 -6.59 17.01
C GLY A 40 3.90 -6.33 15.50
N TYR A 41 4.12 -7.35 14.72
CA TYR A 41 3.84 -7.30 13.29
C TYR A 41 2.33 -7.26 13.02
N LEU A 42 1.54 -7.78 13.96
CA LEU A 42 0.09 -7.62 14.04
C LEU A 42 -0.27 -6.69 15.21
N THR A 43 -1.03 -5.64 14.92
CA THR A 43 -1.69 -4.80 15.92
C THR A 43 -3.20 -4.90 15.72
N ASP A 44 -3.84 -5.81 16.45
CA ASP A 44 -5.27 -6.13 16.33
C ASP A 44 -6.10 -5.30 17.31
N VAL A 45 -6.37 -4.04 16.96
CA VAL A 45 -7.22 -3.13 17.77
C VAL A 45 -8.69 -3.52 17.70
N ALA A 46 -9.11 -4.11 16.58
CA ALA A 46 -10.49 -4.55 16.41
C ALA A 46 -10.83 -5.86 17.14
N GLY A 47 -9.82 -6.62 17.54
CA GLY A 47 -9.99 -7.89 18.25
C GLY A 47 -10.67 -8.98 17.40
N ILE A 48 -10.34 -9.05 16.11
CA ILE A 48 -11.03 -9.91 15.13
C ILE A 48 -10.14 -11.00 14.54
N VAL A 49 -8.87 -11.06 14.92
CA VAL A 49 -7.92 -12.04 14.41
C VAL A 49 -7.82 -13.21 15.39
N ASP A 50 -8.06 -14.41 14.91
CA ASP A 50 -7.94 -15.63 15.71
C ASP A 50 -6.46 -15.90 16.09
N PRO A 51 -6.21 -16.61 17.20
CA PRO A 51 -4.85 -16.81 17.71
C PRO A 51 -3.91 -17.55 16.73
N ALA A 52 -4.44 -18.46 15.91
CA ALA A 52 -3.63 -19.20 14.95
C ALA A 52 -3.16 -18.31 13.81
N SER A 53 -4.08 -17.50 13.26
CA SER A 53 -3.76 -16.48 12.26
C SER A 53 -2.81 -15.41 12.82
N ALA A 54 -3.02 -14.96 14.05
CA ALA A 54 -2.13 -14.01 14.71
C ALA A 54 -0.70 -14.55 14.82
N ALA A 55 -0.53 -15.78 15.33
CA ALA A 55 0.77 -16.43 15.43
C ALA A 55 1.45 -16.60 14.06
N ARG A 56 0.68 -16.93 13.03
CA ARG A 56 1.19 -17.07 11.66
C ARG A 56 1.68 -15.74 11.11
N ILE A 57 0.92 -14.66 11.26
CA ILE A 57 1.30 -13.30 10.83
C ILE A 57 2.59 -12.86 11.54
N GLU A 58 2.68 -13.03 12.85
CA GLU A 58 3.87 -12.70 13.63
C GLU A 58 5.11 -13.49 13.17
N SER A 59 4.95 -14.79 12.89
CA SER A 59 6.04 -15.63 12.40
C SER A 59 6.54 -15.18 11.02
N ILE A 60 5.63 -14.91 10.09
CA ILE A 60 5.98 -14.45 8.73
C ILE A 60 6.64 -13.06 8.80
N GLY A 61 6.07 -12.13 9.55
CA GLY A 61 6.62 -10.78 9.68
C GLY A 61 8.05 -10.79 10.24
N ARG A 62 8.30 -11.61 11.27
CA ARG A 62 9.63 -11.79 11.83
C ARG A 62 10.60 -12.39 10.81
N THR A 63 10.25 -13.48 10.18
CA THR A 63 11.10 -14.15 9.18
C THR A 63 11.36 -13.24 7.99
N LEU A 64 10.35 -12.50 7.52
CA LEU A 64 10.51 -11.53 6.44
C LEU A 64 11.57 -10.49 6.80
N ARG A 65 11.45 -9.88 7.97
CA ARG A 65 12.42 -8.88 8.44
C ARG A 65 13.83 -9.47 8.58
N GLU A 66 13.97 -10.64 9.22
CA GLU A 66 15.25 -11.31 9.45
C GLU A 66 15.95 -11.71 8.15
N LYS A 67 15.21 -12.17 7.15
CA LYS A 67 15.78 -12.71 5.91
C LYS A 67 15.93 -11.68 4.80
N THR A 68 15.11 -10.64 4.80
CA THR A 68 15.06 -9.69 3.68
C THR A 68 15.32 -8.24 4.10
N GLY A 69 15.19 -7.91 5.38
CA GLY A 69 15.18 -6.53 5.86
C GLY A 69 13.88 -5.77 5.56
N ALA A 70 12.98 -6.36 4.81
CA ALA A 70 11.65 -5.76 4.57
C ALA A 70 10.74 -5.94 5.77
N GLU A 71 9.82 -5.01 5.98
CA GLU A 71 8.94 -4.99 7.12
C GLU A 71 7.46 -4.95 6.72
N LEU A 72 6.64 -5.69 7.47
CA LEU A 72 5.20 -5.76 7.27
C LEU A 72 4.48 -5.43 8.57
N ALA A 73 3.64 -4.42 8.56
CA ALA A 73 2.74 -4.07 9.65
C ALA A 73 1.30 -4.44 9.25
N VAL A 74 0.68 -5.34 10.00
CA VAL A 74 -0.74 -5.68 9.85
C VAL A 74 -1.52 -4.99 10.97
N VAL A 75 -2.54 -4.23 10.60
CA VAL A 75 -3.32 -3.43 11.53
C VAL A 75 -4.81 -3.68 11.30
N THR A 76 -5.53 -3.99 12.36
CA THR A 76 -6.98 -4.00 12.30
C THR A 76 -7.53 -2.85 13.15
N LEU A 77 -8.46 -2.11 12.62
CA LEU A 77 -9.14 -1.03 13.32
C LEU A 77 -10.65 -1.25 13.32
N PRO A 78 -11.33 -1.06 14.45
CA PRO A 78 -12.78 -1.21 14.48
C PRO A 78 -13.49 -0.21 13.58
N THR A 79 -12.91 0.96 13.35
CA THR A 79 -13.41 2.00 12.45
C THR A 79 -12.30 2.95 12.07
N ILE A 80 -12.46 3.63 10.96
CA ILE A 80 -11.60 4.77 10.54
C ILE A 80 -12.38 6.08 10.50
N GLY A 81 -13.63 6.07 11.01
CA GLY A 81 -14.47 7.27 11.09
C GLY A 81 -14.64 7.93 9.72
N ARG A 82 -14.29 9.22 9.65
CA ARG A 82 -14.38 10.04 8.43
C ARG A 82 -13.18 9.93 7.48
N PHE A 83 -12.13 9.21 7.89
CA PHE A 83 -10.90 9.14 7.13
C PHE A 83 -10.97 8.06 6.03
N GLU A 84 -10.16 8.23 4.99
CA GLU A 84 -9.96 7.20 3.98
C GLU A 84 -8.93 6.17 4.46
N ALA A 85 -9.10 4.92 4.02
CA ALA A 85 -8.21 3.83 4.45
C ALA A 85 -6.76 4.05 3.98
N SER A 86 -6.56 4.70 2.82
CA SER A 86 -5.25 5.13 2.32
C SER A 86 -4.56 6.09 3.27
N ASP A 87 -5.28 7.12 3.73
CA ASP A 87 -4.71 8.15 4.58
C ASP A 87 -4.30 7.57 5.94
N VAL A 88 -5.17 6.73 6.51
CA VAL A 88 -4.88 6.05 7.78
C VAL A 88 -3.68 5.12 7.66
N ALA A 89 -3.61 4.29 6.61
CA ALA A 89 -2.49 3.37 6.39
C ALA A 89 -1.17 4.13 6.17
N LEU A 90 -1.22 5.24 5.41
CA LEU A 90 -0.08 6.12 5.18
C LEU A 90 0.45 6.72 6.49
N VAL A 91 -0.46 7.23 7.34
CA VAL A 91 -0.10 7.80 8.64
C VAL A 91 0.49 6.73 9.55
N ILE A 92 -0.07 5.52 9.58
CA ILE A 92 0.48 4.38 10.33
C ILE A 92 1.92 4.09 9.87
N GLY A 93 2.13 3.91 8.56
CA GLY A 93 3.44 3.58 8.01
C GLY A 93 4.51 4.62 8.36
N ARG A 94 4.18 5.89 8.25
CA ARG A 94 5.07 7.01 8.57
C ARG A 94 5.31 7.15 10.07
N ARG A 95 4.27 7.08 10.90
CA ARG A 95 4.37 7.28 12.33
C ARG A 95 5.12 6.15 13.03
N TRP A 96 4.88 4.90 12.62
CA TRP A 96 5.57 3.74 13.17
C TRP A 96 6.95 3.51 12.53
N GLY A 97 7.25 4.23 11.43
CA GLY A 97 8.51 4.08 10.71
C GLY A 97 8.67 2.71 10.08
N VAL A 98 7.58 2.17 9.51
CA VAL A 98 7.59 0.84 8.85
C VAL A 98 8.54 0.86 7.66
N GLY A 99 9.42 -0.12 7.60
CA GLY A 99 10.49 -0.20 6.61
C GLY A 99 11.86 0.19 7.16
N ALA A 100 12.91 -0.34 6.56
CA ALA A 100 14.26 -0.11 7.01
C ALA A 100 14.72 1.33 6.74
N LYS A 101 15.37 1.95 7.74
CA LYS A 101 16.13 3.17 7.56
C LYS A 101 17.52 2.80 7.07
N ALA A 102 17.73 2.85 5.77
CA ALA A 102 19.01 2.54 5.13
C ALA A 102 19.51 3.71 4.28
N GLU A 103 20.73 3.64 3.76
CA GLU A 103 21.31 4.68 2.94
C GLU A 103 20.58 4.84 1.60
N VAL A 104 20.77 6.01 0.97
CA VAL A 104 20.18 6.28 -0.35
C VAL A 104 20.78 5.32 -1.38
N GLY A 105 19.91 4.57 -2.07
CA GLY A 105 20.31 3.56 -3.05
C GLY A 105 20.30 2.13 -2.51
N ASP A 106 20.15 1.93 -1.21
CA ASP A 106 19.96 0.59 -0.66
C ASP A 106 18.55 0.05 -1.01
N ARG A 107 18.49 -1.19 -1.48
CA ARG A 107 17.24 -1.86 -1.88
C ARG A 107 16.24 -2.04 -0.75
N ILE A 108 16.73 -2.11 0.51
CA ILE A 108 15.88 -2.28 1.68
C ILE A 108 15.39 -0.95 2.26
N ARG A 109 15.90 0.19 1.76
CA ARG A 109 15.46 1.51 2.25
C ARG A 109 13.97 1.69 2.00
N ASN A 110 13.22 1.98 3.07
CA ASN A 110 11.76 2.12 3.04
C ASN A 110 11.03 0.87 2.49
N ALA A 111 11.64 -0.31 2.63
CA ALA A 111 11.04 -1.58 2.25
C ALA A 111 10.01 -2.00 3.30
N GLY A 112 8.89 -1.30 3.33
CA GLY A 112 7.80 -1.51 4.28
C GLY A 112 6.46 -1.73 3.59
N VAL A 113 5.56 -2.47 4.24
CA VAL A 113 4.15 -2.62 3.83
C VAL A 113 3.26 -2.43 5.05
N VAL A 114 2.21 -1.66 4.92
CA VAL A 114 1.11 -1.58 5.89
C VAL A 114 -0.13 -2.23 5.30
N MET A 115 -0.65 -3.25 5.98
CA MET A 115 -1.91 -3.89 5.64
C MET A 115 -2.96 -3.50 6.69
N LEU A 116 -3.86 -2.60 6.31
CA LEU A 116 -4.93 -2.10 7.17
C LEU A 116 -6.25 -2.78 6.83
N LEU A 117 -6.89 -3.38 7.84
CA LEU A 117 -8.22 -3.96 7.74
C LEU A 117 -9.21 -3.25 8.67
N VAL A 118 -10.36 -2.90 8.14
CA VAL A 118 -11.54 -2.45 8.90
C VAL A 118 -12.66 -3.45 8.65
N PRO A 119 -13.18 -4.14 9.68
CA PRO A 119 -14.20 -5.17 9.49
C PRO A 119 -15.53 -4.59 9.03
N LYS A 120 -16.35 -5.43 8.43
CA LYS A 120 -17.75 -5.10 8.14
C LYS A 120 -18.51 -4.76 9.41
N ARG A 121 -19.42 -3.81 9.29
CA ARG A 121 -20.42 -3.47 10.31
C ARG A 121 -21.79 -3.36 9.67
N GLU A 122 -22.81 -3.36 10.49
CA GLU A 122 -24.17 -3.14 10.00
C GLU A 122 -24.26 -1.84 9.19
N GLY A 123 -24.73 -1.94 7.95
CA GLY A 123 -24.82 -0.81 7.02
C GLY A 123 -23.48 -0.28 6.47
N GLN A 124 -22.32 -0.90 6.81
CA GLN A 124 -21.01 -0.48 6.33
C GLN A 124 -20.19 -1.65 5.79
N ALA A 125 -19.71 -1.51 4.55
CA ALA A 125 -18.77 -2.47 3.96
C ALA A 125 -17.44 -2.45 4.71
N GLY A 126 -16.80 -3.61 4.83
CA GLY A 126 -15.43 -3.70 5.31
C GLY A 126 -14.47 -3.03 4.33
N LYS A 127 -13.34 -2.57 4.83
CA LYS A 127 -12.27 -1.96 4.02
C LYS A 127 -10.96 -2.68 4.23
N ILE A 128 -10.22 -2.88 3.15
CA ILE A 128 -8.83 -3.38 3.16
C ILE A 128 -7.96 -2.41 2.37
N ARG A 129 -6.78 -2.09 2.90
CA ARG A 129 -5.76 -1.28 2.22
C ARG A 129 -4.39 -1.92 2.39
N LEU A 130 -3.68 -2.10 1.29
CA LEU A 130 -2.26 -2.35 1.27
C LEU A 130 -1.57 -1.04 0.89
N GLU A 131 -0.78 -0.50 1.79
CA GLU A 131 0.04 0.68 1.57
C GLU A 131 1.49 0.23 1.44
N VAL A 132 2.15 0.60 0.34
CA VAL A 132 3.48 0.08 -0.02
C VAL A 132 4.51 1.20 0.12
N GLY A 133 5.55 0.94 0.88
CA GLY A 133 6.70 1.84 1.02
C GLY A 133 7.52 1.93 -0.26
N ASP A 134 8.20 3.06 -0.43
CA ASP A 134 8.91 3.42 -1.67
C ASP A 134 9.91 2.35 -2.11
N GLY A 135 10.54 1.64 -1.15
CA GLY A 135 11.51 0.57 -1.43
C GLY A 135 10.93 -0.69 -2.07
N LEU A 136 9.61 -0.90 -1.97
CA LEU A 136 8.94 -2.10 -2.50
C LEU A 136 8.00 -1.81 -3.69
N GLN A 137 7.86 -0.57 -4.14
CA GLN A 137 6.94 -0.22 -5.23
C GLN A 137 7.27 -0.92 -6.56
N GLY A 138 8.54 -1.26 -6.78
CA GLY A 138 8.97 -2.03 -7.95
C GLY A 138 8.47 -3.49 -7.95
N VAL A 139 8.27 -4.07 -6.76
CA VAL A 139 7.83 -5.45 -6.54
C VAL A 139 6.32 -5.52 -6.32
N LEU A 140 5.85 -4.71 -5.39
CA LEU A 140 4.44 -4.60 -5.01
C LEU A 140 3.81 -3.38 -5.70
N THR A 141 3.70 -3.45 -7.02
CA THR A 141 3.00 -2.43 -7.80
C THR A 141 1.53 -2.34 -7.41
N ASP A 142 0.84 -1.25 -7.78
CA ASP A 142 -0.60 -1.10 -7.54
C ASP A 142 -1.40 -2.28 -8.11
N ALA A 143 -1.03 -2.76 -9.32
CA ALA A 143 -1.67 -3.92 -9.95
C ALA A 143 -1.42 -5.21 -9.15
N THR A 144 -0.22 -5.41 -8.62
CA THR A 144 0.13 -6.57 -7.80
C THR A 144 -0.60 -6.51 -6.45
N SER A 145 -0.59 -5.36 -5.80
CA SER A 145 -1.32 -5.10 -4.56
C SER A 145 -2.84 -5.30 -4.73
N GLY A 146 -3.37 -4.92 -5.90
CA GLY A 146 -4.76 -5.17 -6.28
C GLY A 146 -5.08 -6.66 -6.35
N ARG A 147 -4.21 -7.47 -6.97
CA ARG A 147 -4.39 -8.94 -7.01
C ARG A 147 -4.33 -9.59 -5.62
N ILE A 148 -3.42 -9.14 -4.76
CA ILE A 148 -3.33 -9.61 -3.37
C ILE A 148 -4.64 -9.30 -2.64
N ARG A 149 -5.11 -8.07 -2.71
CA ARG A 149 -6.40 -7.66 -2.15
C ARG A 149 -7.55 -8.55 -2.65
N ASP A 150 -7.60 -8.79 -3.95
CA ASP A 150 -8.67 -9.59 -4.56
C ASP A 150 -8.61 -11.08 -4.12
N ALA A 151 -7.42 -11.62 -3.88
CA ALA A 151 -7.24 -12.96 -3.31
C ALA A 151 -7.72 -13.04 -1.85
N MET A 152 -7.61 -11.97 -1.07
CA MET A 152 -8.11 -11.90 0.31
C MET A 152 -9.64 -11.79 0.40
N ARG A 153 -10.27 -11.15 -0.58
CA ARG A 153 -11.71 -10.78 -0.54
C ARG A 153 -12.68 -11.91 -0.21
N PRO A 154 -12.58 -13.14 -0.75
CA PRO A 154 -13.53 -14.19 -0.44
C PRO A 154 -13.62 -14.49 1.07
N GLN A 155 -12.48 -14.61 1.74
CA GLN A 155 -12.40 -14.86 3.19
C GLN A 155 -12.87 -13.66 4.00
N LEU A 156 -12.41 -12.44 3.64
CA LEU A 156 -12.84 -11.21 4.29
C LEU A 156 -14.37 -10.99 4.14
N ALA A 157 -14.92 -11.31 2.97
CA ALA A 157 -16.35 -11.22 2.71
C ALA A 157 -17.16 -12.23 3.55
N ALA A 158 -16.58 -13.39 3.84
CA ALA A 158 -17.17 -14.41 4.72
C ALA A 158 -17.03 -14.06 6.21
N GLY A 159 -16.27 -13.01 6.57
CA GLY A 159 -15.98 -12.68 7.96
C GLY A 159 -14.78 -13.44 8.54
N GLU A 160 -14.07 -14.21 7.73
CA GLU A 160 -12.86 -14.94 8.09
C GLU A 160 -11.65 -14.01 8.02
N TYR A 161 -11.59 -13.02 8.93
CA TYR A 161 -10.61 -11.93 8.87
C TYR A 161 -9.18 -12.41 9.08
N GLY A 162 -8.94 -13.30 10.04
CA GLY A 162 -7.63 -13.87 10.30
C GLY A 162 -7.06 -14.62 9.09
N PRO A 163 -7.74 -15.66 8.56
CA PRO A 163 -7.34 -16.35 7.34
C PRO A 163 -7.15 -15.43 6.13
N GLY A 164 -8.04 -14.45 5.95
CA GLY A 164 -7.92 -13.45 4.88
C GLY A 164 -6.63 -12.62 4.99
N LEU A 165 -6.29 -12.17 6.18
CA LEU A 165 -5.03 -11.47 6.45
C LEU A 165 -3.81 -12.35 6.21
N VAL A 166 -3.84 -13.62 6.66
CA VAL A 166 -2.75 -14.57 6.40
C VAL A 166 -2.52 -14.76 4.90
N THR A 167 -3.58 -14.90 4.11
CA THR A 167 -3.49 -14.98 2.64
C THR A 167 -2.74 -13.79 2.05
N GLY A 168 -3.07 -12.57 2.49
CA GLY A 168 -2.39 -11.35 2.03
C GLY A 168 -0.93 -11.26 2.47
N VAL A 169 -0.66 -11.60 3.74
CA VAL A 169 0.68 -11.60 4.33
C VAL A 169 1.60 -12.59 3.64
N GLU A 170 1.13 -13.81 3.38
CA GLU A 170 1.88 -14.83 2.65
C GLU A 170 2.19 -14.40 1.22
N ALA A 171 1.23 -13.79 0.53
CA ALA A 171 1.43 -13.28 -0.83
C ALA A 171 2.48 -12.16 -0.88
N VAL A 172 2.41 -11.19 0.04
CA VAL A 172 3.42 -10.12 0.16
C VAL A 172 4.79 -10.72 0.46
N ALA A 173 4.89 -11.60 1.45
CA ALA A 173 6.15 -12.20 1.87
C ALA A 173 6.80 -13.01 0.75
N ALA A 174 6.01 -13.80 0.01
CA ALA A 174 6.49 -14.61 -1.10
C ALA A 174 7.06 -13.73 -2.24
N LEU A 175 6.38 -12.66 -2.60
CA LEU A 175 6.84 -11.74 -3.66
C LEU A 175 8.12 -11.01 -3.27
N VAL A 176 8.22 -10.52 -2.04
CA VAL A 176 9.42 -9.84 -1.53
C VAL A 176 10.58 -10.83 -1.44
N ALA A 177 10.36 -12.05 -0.91
CA ALA A 177 11.38 -13.08 -0.84
C ALA A 177 11.88 -13.48 -2.23
N GLN A 178 10.98 -13.62 -3.20
CA GLN A 178 11.33 -13.94 -4.58
C GLN A 178 12.19 -12.86 -5.23
N ASP A 179 11.85 -11.59 -5.07
CA ASP A 179 12.59 -10.45 -5.64
C ASP A 179 14.01 -10.36 -5.06
N LEU A 180 14.14 -10.64 -3.75
CA LEU A 180 15.43 -10.61 -3.06
C LEU A 180 16.20 -11.94 -3.14
N GLY A 181 15.68 -12.95 -3.84
CA GLY A 181 16.31 -14.25 -4.01
C GLY A 181 16.38 -15.11 -2.74
N VAL A 182 15.54 -14.79 -1.75
CA VAL A 182 15.45 -15.54 -0.48
C VAL A 182 14.54 -16.75 -0.64
N ARG A 183 15.06 -17.94 -0.27
CA ARG A 183 14.30 -19.21 -0.27
C ARG A 183 14.11 -19.67 1.16
N ASP A 184 12.93 -19.41 1.70
CA ASP A 184 12.53 -19.84 3.05
C ASP A 184 11.11 -20.38 2.99
N SER A 185 10.89 -21.55 3.58
CA SER A 185 9.57 -22.23 3.56
C SER A 185 8.50 -21.49 4.35
N THR A 186 8.89 -20.59 5.26
CA THR A 186 7.95 -19.75 6.00
C THR A 186 7.40 -18.62 5.12
N LEU A 187 8.24 -18.12 4.20
CA LEU A 187 7.91 -16.99 3.32
C LEU A 187 7.28 -17.44 2.00
N VAL A 188 7.64 -18.64 1.53
CA VAL A 188 7.13 -19.18 0.27
C VAL A 188 6.28 -20.40 0.58
N PRO A 189 4.96 -20.26 0.70
CA PRO A 189 4.07 -21.40 0.96
C PRO A 189 4.15 -22.43 -0.19
N ALA A 190 3.91 -23.69 0.14
CA ALA A 190 3.97 -24.80 -0.81
C ALA A 190 2.97 -24.65 -1.99
N ASN A 191 1.90 -23.88 -1.78
CA ASN A 191 0.94 -23.48 -2.80
C ASN A 191 0.98 -21.95 -2.92
N PRO A 192 1.88 -21.37 -3.74
CA PRO A 192 1.83 -19.93 -3.99
C PRO A 192 0.44 -19.59 -4.56
N VAL A 193 -0.19 -18.57 -3.96
CA VAL A 193 -1.38 -17.95 -4.58
C VAL A 193 -0.91 -17.54 -5.98
N SER A 194 -1.34 -18.27 -6.99
CA SER A 194 -1.03 -17.96 -8.38
C SER A 194 -1.54 -16.56 -8.61
N ALA A 195 -0.64 -15.59 -8.64
CA ALA A 195 -0.95 -14.27 -9.16
C ALA A 195 -1.43 -14.53 -10.58
N GLY A 196 -2.76 -14.57 -10.76
CA GLY A 196 -3.38 -14.97 -12.00
C GLY A 196 -2.65 -14.28 -13.13
N ALA A 197 -1.97 -15.07 -13.95
CA ALA A 197 -1.31 -14.54 -15.14
C ALA A 197 -2.41 -13.81 -15.91
N GLY A 198 -2.31 -12.49 -15.97
CA GLY A 198 -3.18 -11.72 -16.87
C GLY A 198 -3.12 -12.36 -18.25
N PRO A 199 -4.11 -12.17 -19.10
CA PRO A 199 -4.12 -12.80 -20.42
C PRO A 199 -2.74 -12.57 -21.06
N PRO A 200 -2.12 -13.64 -21.58
CA PRO A 200 -0.76 -13.55 -22.07
C PRO A 200 -0.68 -12.41 -23.08
N ILE A 201 0.31 -11.55 -22.94
CA ILE A 201 0.45 -10.30 -23.70
C ILE A 201 0.30 -10.54 -25.21
N PHE A 202 0.69 -11.72 -25.70
CA PHE A 202 0.51 -12.10 -27.10
C PHE A 202 -0.96 -12.21 -27.49
N LEU A 203 -1.85 -12.65 -26.59
CA LEU A 203 -3.29 -12.75 -26.82
C LEU A 203 -3.93 -11.37 -26.88
N VAL A 204 -3.48 -10.43 -26.04
CA VAL A 204 -3.91 -9.03 -26.08
C VAL A 204 -3.44 -8.38 -27.39
N LEU A 205 -2.18 -8.59 -27.77
CA LEU A 205 -1.64 -8.08 -29.03
C LEU A 205 -2.33 -8.72 -30.24
N LEU A 206 -2.67 -10.01 -30.18
CA LEU A 206 -3.43 -10.70 -31.23
C LEU A 206 -4.83 -10.10 -31.38
N LEU A 207 -5.53 -9.85 -30.26
CA LEU A 207 -6.85 -9.21 -30.30
C LEU A 207 -6.79 -7.79 -30.86
N ILE A 208 -5.78 -7.01 -30.49
CA ILE A 208 -5.54 -5.67 -31.04
C ILE A 208 -5.24 -5.77 -32.54
N PHE A 209 -4.41 -6.73 -32.96
CA PHE A 209 -4.09 -6.96 -34.39
C PHE A 209 -5.33 -7.36 -35.20
N VAL A 210 -6.12 -8.30 -34.67
CA VAL A 210 -7.38 -8.72 -35.30
C VAL A 210 -8.36 -7.56 -35.38
N PHE A 211 -8.51 -6.77 -34.32
CA PHE A 211 -9.35 -5.58 -34.30
C PHE A 211 -8.91 -4.56 -35.37
N LEU A 212 -7.60 -4.27 -35.46
CA LEU A 212 -7.06 -3.37 -36.47
C LEU A 212 -7.23 -3.91 -37.89
N ALA A 213 -7.07 -5.23 -38.09
CA ALA A 213 -7.29 -5.87 -39.40
C ALA A 213 -8.75 -5.76 -39.84
N ILE A 214 -9.70 -5.97 -38.92
CA ILE A 214 -11.14 -5.80 -39.18
C ILE A 214 -11.44 -4.33 -39.52
N MET A 215 -10.89 -3.38 -38.74
CA MET A 215 -11.06 -1.96 -39.02
C MET A 215 -10.48 -1.55 -40.37
N MET A 216 -9.31 -2.09 -40.77
CA MET A 216 -8.74 -1.86 -42.10
C MET A 216 -9.58 -2.48 -43.20
N ALA A 217 -10.13 -3.68 -43.00
CA ALA A 217 -11.02 -4.33 -43.99
C ALA A 217 -12.31 -3.53 -44.21
N ILE A 218 -12.90 -3.01 -43.14
CA ILE A 218 -14.09 -2.15 -43.20
C ILE A 218 -13.75 -0.79 -43.87
N ALA A 219 -12.62 -0.19 -43.55
CA ALA A 219 -12.16 1.07 -44.10
C ALA A 219 -11.72 0.93 -45.60
N GLY A 220 -11.18 -0.26 -45.95
CA GLY A 220 -10.72 -0.56 -47.30
C GLY A 220 -11.85 -0.78 -48.32
N SER A 221 -13.06 -1.10 -47.85
CA SER A 221 -14.23 -1.32 -48.74
C SER A 221 -14.86 -0.02 -49.29
N SER A 222 -14.38 1.16 -48.90
CA SER A 222 -14.94 2.47 -49.29
C SER A 222 -14.02 3.38 -50.11
N ARG A 223 -12.89 2.90 -50.65
CA ARG A 223 -12.02 3.73 -51.50
C ARG A 223 -11.55 3.01 -52.75
N GLY A 224 -12.33 3.15 -53.81
CA GLY A 224 -11.79 3.22 -55.16
C GLY A 224 -11.32 4.64 -55.42
N GLY A 225 -10.07 4.84 -55.94
CA GLY A 225 -9.65 6.10 -56.51
C GLY A 225 -8.32 6.65 -55.98
N GLY A 226 -7.30 6.58 -56.83
CA GLY A 226 -5.89 6.84 -56.64
C GLY A 226 -5.44 8.19 -56.10
N THR A 227 -4.19 8.22 -55.63
CA THR A 227 -3.14 9.12 -56.16
C THR A 227 -1.80 8.79 -55.47
N ARG A 228 -0.72 8.86 -56.27
CA ARG A 228 0.69 8.70 -55.89
C ARG A 228 1.15 9.86 -55.03
N GLY A 229 1.91 9.63 -53.92
CA GLY A 229 2.54 10.70 -53.17
C GLY A 229 3.51 10.22 -52.08
N ARG A 230 4.80 10.32 -52.39
CA ARG A 230 5.98 10.54 -51.58
C ARG A 230 6.08 9.95 -50.17
N ARG A 231 7.11 9.13 -49.95
CA ARG A 231 7.63 8.65 -48.68
C ARG A 231 8.47 9.69 -47.98
N PRO A 232 8.34 9.93 -46.67
CA PRO A 232 9.40 10.48 -45.82
C PRO A 232 10.19 9.36 -45.11
N ARG A 233 11.51 9.51 -45.12
CA ARG A 233 12.44 8.68 -44.38
C ARG A 233 12.40 9.10 -42.92
N VAL A 234 12.27 8.13 -42.00
CA VAL A 234 12.42 8.34 -40.57
C VAL A 234 13.77 7.74 -40.13
N TYR A 235 14.56 8.56 -39.52
CA TYR A 235 15.87 8.25 -38.92
C TYR A 235 15.68 7.56 -37.58
N TRP A 236 16.37 6.44 -37.35
CA TRP A 236 16.44 5.75 -36.07
C TRP A 236 17.72 6.20 -35.35
N GLY A 237 17.54 6.86 -34.20
CA GLY A 237 18.60 7.15 -33.25
C GLY A 237 18.70 6.05 -32.20
N ARG A 238 19.88 5.49 -32.08
CA ARG A 238 20.27 4.39 -31.15
C ARG A 238 20.95 5.03 -29.95
N GLY A 239 20.50 4.69 -28.74
CA GLY A 239 21.17 5.08 -27.50
C GLY A 239 21.20 3.91 -26.51
N ILE A 240 22.38 3.38 -26.28
CA ILE A 240 22.74 2.30 -25.36
C ILE A 240 23.40 2.92 -24.13
N GLY A 241 23.14 2.35 -22.95
CA GLY A 241 23.90 2.53 -21.70
C GLY A 241 23.08 1.97 -20.55
N GLY A 242 23.43 0.98 -19.81
CA GLY A 242 24.69 0.41 -19.37
C GLY A 242 24.98 0.85 -17.95
N GLY A 243 24.87 -0.09 -16.94
CA GLY A 243 25.39 0.17 -15.61
C GLY A 243 24.73 -0.67 -14.53
N GLY A 244 25.37 -1.82 -14.20
CA GLY A 244 25.07 -2.58 -12.99
C GLY A 244 25.88 -2.06 -11.81
N TRP A 245 25.53 -2.50 -10.60
CA TRP A 245 26.43 -2.59 -9.44
C TRP A 245 25.82 -3.40 -8.32
N GLY A 246 26.57 -4.34 -7.80
CA GLY A 246 26.30 -5.08 -6.60
C GLY A 246 26.97 -4.43 -5.39
N GLY A 247 26.57 -4.87 -4.20
CA GLY A 247 27.17 -4.52 -2.92
C GLY A 247 26.41 -5.21 -1.79
N GLY A 248 27.02 -6.26 -1.20
CA GLY A 248 26.49 -7.00 -0.07
C GLY A 248 26.84 -6.31 1.25
N GLY A 249 25.94 -6.39 2.24
CA GLY A 249 26.16 -6.00 3.63
C GLY A 249 25.49 -7.01 4.55
N GLY A 250 26.27 -7.67 5.42
CA GLY A 250 25.82 -8.72 6.30
C GLY A 250 25.03 -8.19 7.49
N PHE A 251 24.06 -9.00 7.95
CA PHE A 251 23.20 -8.68 9.10
C PHE A 251 23.51 -9.63 10.25
N GLY A 252 23.83 -9.08 11.41
CA GLY A 252 23.97 -9.79 12.66
C GLY A 252 22.57 -10.09 13.24
N GLY A 253 22.35 -11.38 13.55
CA GLY A 253 21.14 -11.85 14.22
C GLY A 253 21.19 -11.52 15.71
N GLY A 254 20.10 -11.00 16.23
CA GLY A 254 19.81 -10.85 17.66
C GLY A 254 18.38 -11.29 17.93
N GLY A 255 18.23 -12.43 18.63
CA GLY A 255 16.93 -12.87 19.14
C GLY A 255 16.45 -11.96 20.26
N GLY A 256 15.37 -11.27 20.05
CA GLY A 256 14.71 -10.39 21.01
C GLY A 256 13.27 -10.18 20.61
N GLY A 257 12.39 -9.88 21.57
CA GLY A 257 10.99 -9.53 21.31
C GLY A 257 10.86 -8.40 20.27
N PHE A 258 9.64 -8.15 19.79
CA PHE A 258 9.40 -7.12 18.80
C PHE A 258 9.87 -5.74 19.29
N GLY A 259 10.94 -5.23 18.73
CA GLY A 259 11.59 -3.97 19.12
C GLY A 259 11.11 -2.75 18.31
N GLY A 260 9.96 -2.85 17.64
CA GLY A 260 9.46 -1.81 16.72
C GLY A 260 9.99 -2.00 15.29
N PHE A 261 9.51 -1.15 14.39
CA PHE A 261 9.95 -1.11 12.99
C PHE A 261 11.24 -0.30 12.82
N GLY A 262 11.90 -0.44 11.65
CA GLY A 262 13.24 0.07 11.39
C GLY A 262 13.36 1.59 11.21
N GLY A 263 12.25 2.35 11.30
CA GLY A 263 12.26 3.79 11.26
C GLY A 263 12.39 4.41 9.86
N GLY A 264 12.17 3.64 8.79
CA GLY A 264 12.17 4.16 7.43
C GLY A 264 11.02 5.12 7.17
N GLY A 265 9.79 4.60 7.16
CA GLY A 265 8.55 5.38 7.03
C GLY A 265 8.37 6.13 5.70
N GLY A 266 9.15 5.81 4.68
CA GLY A 266 9.02 6.39 3.35
C GLY A 266 7.85 5.77 2.60
N PHE A 267 6.69 6.41 2.65
CA PHE A 267 5.46 6.02 1.94
C PHE A 267 4.97 7.19 1.12
N SER A 268 4.68 7.00 -0.15
CA SER A 268 4.20 8.01 -1.09
C SER A 268 2.77 7.77 -1.61
N GLY A 269 2.06 6.77 -1.04
CA GLY A 269 0.68 6.48 -1.38
C GLY A 269 0.49 5.37 -2.42
N GLY A 270 1.54 4.58 -2.71
CA GLY A 270 1.45 3.40 -3.57
C GLY A 270 0.69 2.25 -2.91
N GLY A 271 0.13 1.33 -3.70
CA GLY A 271 -0.57 0.16 -3.22
C GLY A 271 -2.02 0.06 -3.70
N ALA A 272 -2.83 -0.76 -3.05
CA ALA A 272 -4.22 -0.96 -3.43
C ALA A 272 -5.17 -1.05 -2.23
N GLY A 273 -6.38 -0.56 -2.39
CA GLY A 273 -7.44 -0.65 -1.41
C GLY A 273 -8.78 -1.02 -2.03
N GLY A 274 -9.76 -1.34 -1.19
CA GLY A 274 -11.10 -1.64 -1.64
C GLY A 274 -12.01 -2.05 -0.50
N SER A 275 -13.30 -2.18 -0.84
CA SER A 275 -14.34 -2.66 0.08
C SER A 275 -14.68 -4.12 -0.23
N PHE A 276 -15.22 -4.80 0.78
CA PHE A 276 -15.68 -6.19 0.67
C PHE A 276 -16.96 -6.42 1.46
#